data_0502ee7c690fdcae7906b930df7bae9e
#
_entry.id   0502ee7c690fdcae7906b930df7bae9e
#
_cell.length_a   1.000
_cell.length_b   1.000
_cell.length_c   1.000
_cell.angle_alpha   90.00
_cell.angle_beta   90.00
_cell.angle_gamma   90.00
#
_symmetry.space_group_name_H-M   'P 1'
#
loop_
_entity.id
_entity.type
_entity.pdbx_description
1 polymer ?
#
loop_
_entity_poly.entity_id
_entity_poly.type
_entity_poly.pdbx_seq_one_letter_code
_entity_poly.pdbx_strand_id
1 'polypeptide(L)'
;IYGSMDVYNSRTEDLLLFVTIPSSTGFSTALQNIGEVTNKGFEFALTTRNMVGEFQWATDFNFAMNRNEVTKLGPEGDPILSAGAAGARHITMIGEEIGSYYGWVVDGIYQTQAEIDLAPEDKLAPNARPGDFRFKDVNGDGVVDADDRTILGSYHPDFIYGITNRFNYRNFDLSVFIQGVEGREVLNLTARHLKNGEANFNSYAVLNDRWISPDQ
;
A
#
# COMPACT_ATOMS: atom_id res chain seq x y z
N ILE A 1 23.41 -29.41 -5.04
CA ILE A 1 22.46 -28.55 -4.32
C ILE A 1 23.27 -27.66 -3.40
N TYR A 2 22.99 -26.37 -3.42
CA TYR A 2 23.53 -25.36 -2.55
C TYR A 2 22.40 -24.43 -2.11
N GLY A 3 22.40 -23.98 -0.86
CA GLY A 3 21.38 -23.06 -0.37
C GLY A 3 21.85 -22.28 0.85
N SER A 4 21.19 -21.18 1.11
CA SER A 4 21.32 -20.35 2.32
C SER A 4 19.95 -20.02 2.90
N MET A 5 19.91 -19.80 4.19
CA MET A 5 18.74 -19.36 4.92
C MET A 5 19.18 -18.36 5.98
N ASP A 6 18.57 -17.20 5.96
CA ASP A 6 18.87 -16.11 6.87
C ASP A 6 17.59 -15.67 7.60
N VAL A 7 17.70 -15.45 8.90
CA VAL A 7 16.65 -14.89 9.75
C VAL A 7 17.23 -13.70 10.47
N TYR A 8 16.59 -12.57 10.37
CA TYR A 8 17.07 -11.37 11.01
C TYR A 8 15.98 -10.64 11.80
N ASN A 9 16.42 -9.91 12.80
CA ASN A 9 15.63 -8.96 13.56
C ASN A 9 16.53 -7.75 13.79
N SER A 10 16.22 -6.65 13.11
CA SER A 10 16.96 -5.40 13.23
C SER A 10 16.08 -4.32 13.84
N ARG A 11 16.67 -3.45 14.63
CA ARG A 11 16.04 -2.30 15.24
C ARG A 11 16.83 -1.06 14.87
N THR A 12 16.15 -0.09 14.30
CA THR A 12 16.71 1.21 13.99
C THR A 12 16.10 2.22 14.95
N GLU A 13 16.96 2.83 15.73
CA GLU A 13 16.61 3.87 16.70
C GLU A 13 17.01 5.24 16.18
N ASP A 14 16.50 6.27 16.82
CA ASP A 14 16.89 7.66 16.57
C ASP A 14 16.65 8.12 15.13
N LEU A 15 15.58 7.65 14.50
CA LEU A 15 15.18 8.11 13.18
C LEU A 15 14.81 9.59 13.20
N LEU A 16 15.35 10.34 12.26
CA LEU A 16 15.01 11.73 12.05
C LEU A 16 13.67 11.84 11.31
N LEU A 17 12.66 12.34 12.00
CA LEU A 17 11.31 12.49 11.45
C LEU A 17 10.83 13.93 11.61
N PHE A 18 10.05 14.41 10.61
CA PHE A 18 9.36 15.68 10.74
C PHE A 18 8.09 15.48 11.57
N VAL A 19 8.01 16.17 12.69
CA VAL A 19 6.83 16.18 13.55
C VAL A 19 6.13 17.53 13.50
N THR A 20 4.82 17.50 13.62
CA THR A 20 4.03 18.73 13.76
C THR A 20 4.29 19.32 15.13
N ILE A 21 4.55 20.63 15.15
CA ILE A 21 4.77 21.38 16.39
C ILE A 21 3.72 22.49 16.49
N PRO A 22 3.42 22.98 17.71
CA PRO A 22 2.46 24.07 17.89
C PRO A 22 2.82 25.30 17.05
N SER A 23 1.87 25.85 16.34
CA SER A 23 2.03 27.02 15.47
C SER A 23 2.49 28.29 16.22
N SER A 24 2.32 28.32 17.54
CA SER A 24 2.85 29.36 18.42
C SER A 24 4.38 29.54 18.36
N THR A 25 5.10 28.50 17.86
CA THR A 25 6.56 28.55 17.66
C THR A 25 6.97 29.26 16.37
N GLY A 26 6.03 29.59 15.49
CA GLY A 26 6.28 30.15 14.16
C GLY A 26 6.61 29.12 13.07
N PHE A 27 6.68 27.85 13.42
CA PHE A 27 6.92 26.75 12.50
C PHE A 27 5.79 25.72 12.60
N SER A 28 5.48 25.02 11.51
CA SER A 28 4.49 23.94 11.48
C SER A 28 5.07 22.56 11.77
N THR A 29 6.36 22.38 11.51
CA THR A 29 7.06 21.11 11.70
C THR A 29 8.47 21.34 12.22
N ALA A 30 8.99 20.38 12.94
CA ALA A 30 10.40 20.30 13.35
C ALA A 30 10.96 18.90 13.03
N LEU A 31 12.24 18.88 12.64
CA LEU A 31 12.97 17.63 12.50
C LEU A 31 13.44 17.18 13.88
N GLN A 32 13.02 16.00 14.29
CA GLN A 32 13.36 15.43 15.60
C GLN A 32 13.87 14.00 15.46
N ASN A 33 14.76 13.62 16.37
CA ASN A 33 15.35 12.29 16.46
C ASN A 33 14.53 11.42 17.43
N ILE A 34 13.41 10.88 16.97
CA ILE A 34 12.38 10.33 17.84
C ILE A 34 11.76 9.02 17.37
N GLY A 35 12.12 8.56 16.18
CA GLY A 35 11.52 7.36 15.60
C GLY A 35 12.30 6.10 15.93
N GLU A 36 11.57 5.00 16.08
CA GLU A 36 12.13 3.67 16.17
C GLU A 36 11.32 2.72 15.31
N VAL A 37 12.03 1.90 14.54
CA VAL A 37 11.43 0.91 13.63
C VAL A 37 12.14 -0.42 13.78
N THR A 38 11.38 -1.49 13.85
CA THR A 38 11.89 -2.86 13.79
C THR A 38 11.62 -3.47 12.41
N ASN A 39 12.56 -4.27 11.94
CA ASN A 39 12.42 -5.09 10.75
C ASN A 39 12.75 -6.53 11.12
N LYS A 40 11.82 -7.44 10.85
CA LYS A 40 11.99 -8.87 11.05
C LYS A 40 11.84 -9.56 9.71
N GLY A 41 12.81 -10.36 9.33
CA GLY A 41 12.78 -10.98 8.03
C GLY A 41 13.33 -12.39 7.99
N PHE A 42 12.95 -13.03 6.89
CA PHE A 42 13.40 -14.35 6.52
C PHE A 42 13.80 -14.31 5.04
N GLU A 43 14.99 -14.81 4.74
CA GLU A 43 15.49 -14.93 3.39
C GLU A 43 15.93 -16.37 3.13
N PHE A 44 15.63 -16.85 1.93
CA PHE A 44 15.97 -18.19 1.50
C PHE A 44 16.48 -18.17 0.06
N ALA A 45 17.61 -18.81 -0.18
CA ALA A 45 18.13 -19.03 -1.52
C ALA A 45 18.50 -20.49 -1.73
N LEU A 46 18.18 -21.03 -2.90
CA LEU A 46 18.46 -22.40 -3.28
C LEU A 46 18.93 -22.47 -4.72
N THR A 47 20.07 -23.07 -4.95
CA THR A 47 20.58 -23.42 -6.27
C THR A 47 20.62 -24.93 -6.42
N THR A 48 20.00 -25.44 -7.47
CA THR A 48 19.99 -26.86 -7.80
C THR A 48 20.53 -27.11 -9.21
N ARG A 49 21.30 -28.15 -9.36
CA ARG A 49 21.62 -28.74 -10.67
C ARG A 49 20.73 -29.95 -10.84
N ASN A 50 19.65 -29.79 -11.60
CA ASN A 50 18.60 -30.81 -11.74
C ASN A 50 19.01 -31.89 -12.71
N MET A 51 19.72 -31.49 -13.78
CA MET A 51 20.26 -32.43 -14.77
C MET A 51 21.68 -32.02 -15.14
N VAL A 52 22.55 -33.02 -15.27
CA VAL A 52 23.95 -32.88 -15.67
C VAL A 52 24.25 -33.88 -16.77
N GLY A 53 24.84 -33.44 -17.87
CA GLY A 53 25.09 -34.31 -19.05
C GLY A 53 25.06 -33.46 -20.32
N GLU A 54 24.67 -34.08 -21.45
CA GLU A 54 24.50 -33.36 -22.73
C GLU A 54 23.38 -32.31 -22.64
N PHE A 55 22.30 -32.63 -21.95
CA PHE A 55 21.28 -31.68 -21.51
C PHE A 55 21.53 -31.30 -20.05
N GLN A 56 21.69 -30.04 -19.79
CA GLN A 56 21.89 -29.49 -18.43
C GLN A 56 20.71 -28.64 -18.05
N TRP A 57 20.27 -28.78 -16.81
CA TRP A 57 19.24 -27.94 -16.23
C TRP A 57 19.63 -27.55 -14.81
N ALA A 58 19.65 -26.26 -14.55
CA ALA A 58 19.86 -25.68 -13.23
C ALA A 58 18.71 -24.74 -12.87
N THR A 59 18.38 -24.68 -11.59
CA THR A 59 17.37 -23.78 -11.05
C THR A 59 17.97 -22.99 -9.89
N ASP A 60 17.80 -21.66 -9.93
CA ASP A 60 18.04 -20.78 -8.80
C ASP A 60 16.67 -20.25 -8.31
N PHE A 61 16.44 -20.39 -7.03
CA PHE A 61 15.26 -19.86 -6.34
C PHE A 61 15.71 -18.93 -5.23
N ASN A 62 15.04 -17.79 -5.09
CA ASN A 62 15.17 -16.91 -3.95
C ASN A 62 13.78 -16.50 -3.43
N PHE A 63 13.71 -16.27 -2.14
CA PHE A 63 12.53 -15.82 -1.43
C PHE A 63 12.97 -14.89 -0.32
N ALA A 64 12.26 -13.77 -0.14
CA ALA A 64 12.48 -12.84 0.96
C ALA A 64 11.16 -12.32 1.49
N MET A 65 11.05 -12.24 2.80
CA MET A 65 9.95 -11.67 3.55
C MET A 65 10.54 -10.70 4.58
N ASN A 66 9.99 -9.50 4.66
CA ASN A 66 10.32 -8.53 5.69
C ASN A 66 9.03 -7.95 6.29
N ARG A 67 8.98 -7.87 7.61
CA ARG A 67 7.94 -7.16 8.36
C ARG A 67 8.55 -5.95 9.01
N ASN A 68 8.04 -4.79 8.63
CA ASN A 68 8.41 -3.51 9.17
C ASN A 68 7.36 -3.07 10.19
N GLU A 69 7.79 -2.57 11.33
CA GLU A 69 6.89 -2.11 12.39
C GLU A 69 7.49 -0.89 13.08
N VAL A 70 6.72 0.17 13.18
CA VAL A 70 7.06 1.36 13.96
C VAL A 70 6.81 1.07 15.42
N THR A 71 7.85 1.10 16.24
CA THR A 71 7.78 0.76 17.66
C THR A 71 7.77 1.97 18.58
N LYS A 72 8.22 3.14 18.06
CA LYS A 72 8.22 4.40 18.80
C LYS A 72 8.12 5.59 17.88
N LEU A 73 7.34 6.60 18.32
CA LEU A 73 7.21 7.91 17.69
C LEU A 73 7.14 8.96 18.79
N GLY A 74 8.09 9.90 18.79
CA GLY A 74 8.09 11.02 19.71
C GLY A 74 7.83 10.70 21.18
N PRO A 75 7.70 11.74 22.01
CA PRO A 75 7.37 11.58 23.43
C PRO A 75 5.92 11.14 23.67
N GLU A 76 4.99 11.64 22.86
CA GLU A 76 3.53 11.40 23.00
C GLU A 76 3.06 10.19 22.17
N GLY A 77 3.88 9.73 21.21
CA GLY A 77 3.50 8.61 20.32
C GLY A 77 2.53 9.01 19.20
N ASP A 78 2.35 10.30 18.95
CA ASP A 78 1.40 10.81 17.97
C ASP A 78 1.72 10.31 16.56
N PRO A 79 0.72 9.90 15.78
CA PRO A 79 0.89 9.52 14.39
C PRO A 79 1.40 10.67 13.52
N ILE A 80 2.30 10.37 12.59
CA ILE A 80 2.81 11.33 11.62
C ILE A 80 2.05 11.17 10.31
N LEU A 81 1.30 12.21 9.94
CA LEU A 81 0.62 12.28 8.66
C LEU A 81 1.50 13.00 7.64
N SER A 82 1.76 12.37 6.52
CA SER A 82 2.46 12.98 5.40
C SER A 82 1.55 13.06 4.17
N ALA A 83 1.66 14.19 3.46
CA ALA A 83 0.97 14.35 2.19
C ALA A 83 1.71 13.56 1.12
N GLY A 84 1.00 12.66 0.45
CA GLY A 84 1.48 11.98 -0.74
C GLY A 84 1.12 12.73 -2.01
N ALA A 85 1.51 12.17 -3.14
CA ALA A 85 1.16 12.70 -4.45
C ALA A 85 -0.36 12.73 -4.67
N ALA A 86 -0.85 13.79 -5.30
CA ALA A 86 -2.26 13.95 -5.69
C ALA A 86 -3.27 13.86 -4.52
N GLY A 87 -2.88 14.28 -3.32
CA GLY A 87 -3.74 14.30 -2.14
C GLY A 87 -3.85 12.97 -1.40
N ALA A 88 -3.18 11.91 -1.86
CA ALA A 88 -3.03 10.70 -1.09
C ALA A 88 -2.32 11.00 0.25
N ARG A 89 -2.69 10.29 1.27
CA ARG A 89 -2.08 10.45 2.60
C ARG A 89 -1.38 9.16 2.99
N HIS A 90 -0.26 9.34 3.67
CA HIS A 90 0.44 8.25 4.35
C HIS A 90 0.44 8.54 5.84
N ILE A 91 0.35 7.47 6.62
CA ILE A 91 0.44 7.55 8.06
C ILE A 91 1.62 6.71 8.54
N THR A 92 2.33 7.22 9.52
CA THR A 92 3.31 6.47 10.29
C THR A 92 2.82 6.48 11.73
N MET A 93 2.45 5.32 12.26
CA MET A 93 1.91 5.17 13.61
C MET A 93 2.48 3.93 14.28
N ILE A 94 2.49 3.93 15.60
CA ILE A 94 3.02 2.81 16.39
C ILE A 94 2.17 1.55 16.15
N GLY A 95 2.85 0.43 15.96
CA GLY A 95 2.24 -0.88 15.69
C GLY A 95 1.99 -1.18 14.21
N GLU A 96 2.20 -0.21 13.33
CA GLU A 96 1.96 -0.33 11.88
C GLU A 96 3.25 -0.19 11.07
N GLU A 97 3.17 -0.53 9.80
CA GLU A 97 4.27 -0.31 8.87
C GLU A 97 4.48 1.19 8.60
N ILE A 98 5.74 1.60 8.48
CA ILE A 98 6.07 3.00 8.21
C ILE A 98 5.47 3.47 6.89
N GLY A 99 4.73 4.59 6.91
CA GLY A 99 4.20 5.22 5.71
C GLY A 99 3.04 4.47 5.05
N SER A 100 2.27 3.70 5.78
CA SER A 100 1.07 3.02 5.29
C SER A 100 0.09 3.98 4.63
N TYR A 101 -0.66 3.51 3.62
CA TYR A 101 -1.71 4.30 2.98
C TYR A 101 -2.85 4.54 3.96
N TYR A 102 -3.34 5.79 4.00
CA TYR A 102 -4.33 6.22 4.96
C TYR A 102 -5.43 7.03 4.32
N GLY A 103 -6.69 6.64 4.53
CA GLY A 103 -7.84 7.28 3.91
C GLY A 103 -9.16 6.66 4.30
N TRP A 104 -10.20 7.03 3.57
CA TRP A 104 -11.54 6.53 3.76
C TRP A 104 -11.83 5.30 2.91
N VAL A 105 -12.63 4.41 3.45
CA VAL A 105 -13.12 3.23 2.74
C VAL A 105 -14.38 3.59 1.98
N VAL A 106 -14.39 3.34 0.67
CA VAL A 106 -15.60 3.39 -0.16
C VAL A 106 -16.25 2.02 -0.11
N ASP A 107 -17.49 1.93 0.37
CA ASP A 107 -18.23 0.67 0.47
C ASP A 107 -19.34 0.56 -0.58
N GLY A 108 -19.44 1.52 -1.49
CA GLY A 108 -20.38 1.47 -2.60
C GLY A 108 -20.66 2.82 -3.24
N ILE A 109 -21.74 2.85 -4.00
CA ILE A 109 -22.31 4.03 -4.65
C ILE A 109 -23.76 4.12 -4.24
N TYR A 110 -24.24 5.29 -3.84
CA TYR A 110 -25.65 5.52 -3.55
C TYR A 110 -26.51 5.29 -4.79
N GLN A 111 -27.48 4.41 -4.70
CA GLN A 111 -28.39 4.12 -5.80
C GLN A 111 -29.61 5.06 -5.79
N THR A 112 -30.13 5.41 -4.63
CA THR A 112 -31.34 6.20 -4.46
C THR A 112 -31.19 7.28 -3.40
N GLN A 113 -32.06 8.30 -3.45
CA GLN A 113 -32.13 9.31 -2.40
C GLN A 113 -32.51 8.69 -1.04
N ALA A 114 -33.35 7.66 -1.03
CA ALA A 114 -33.76 6.98 0.20
C ALA A 114 -32.57 6.30 0.91
N GLU A 115 -31.60 5.79 0.17
CA GLU A 115 -30.36 5.26 0.76
C GLU A 115 -29.54 6.38 1.43
N ILE A 116 -29.44 7.55 0.82
CA ILE A 116 -28.72 8.71 1.38
C ILE A 116 -29.42 9.18 2.65
N ASP A 117 -30.73 9.27 2.64
CA ASP A 117 -31.52 9.73 3.77
C ASP A 117 -31.44 8.79 5.00
N LEU A 118 -31.09 7.52 4.78
CA LEU A 118 -30.89 6.51 5.82
C LEU A 118 -29.44 6.28 6.23
N ALA A 119 -28.49 6.83 5.46
CA ALA A 119 -27.06 6.68 5.72
C ALA A 119 -26.60 7.55 6.91
N PRO A 120 -25.43 7.26 7.49
CA PRO A 120 -24.74 8.20 8.39
C PRO A 120 -24.60 9.59 7.77
N GLU A 121 -24.59 10.63 8.60
CA GLU A 121 -24.31 11.99 8.13
C GLU A 121 -22.92 12.04 7.47
N ASP A 122 -22.87 12.40 6.18
CA ASP A 122 -21.61 12.47 5.43
C ASP A 122 -21.09 13.93 5.37
N LYS A 123 -20.10 14.24 6.22
CA LYS A 123 -19.43 15.53 6.22
C LYS A 123 -18.39 15.69 5.10
N LEU A 124 -18.01 14.58 4.43
CA LEU A 124 -17.12 14.62 3.27
C LEU A 124 -17.88 15.02 2.00
N ALA A 125 -19.12 14.57 1.89
CA ALA A 125 -20.01 14.85 0.77
C ALA A 125 -21.41 15.27 1.27
N PRO A 126 -21.56 16.46 1.90
CA PRO A 126 -22.83 16.89 2.53
C PRO A 126 -23.98 17.11 1.53
N ASN A 127 -23.68 17.12 0.23
CA ASN A 127 -24.66 17.27 -0.85
C ASN A 127 -24.64 16.03 -1.75
N ALA A 128 -24.38 14.84 -1.19
CA ALA A 128 -24.36 13.59 -1.94
C ALA A 128 -25.66 13.36 -2.71
N ARG A 129 -25.55 12.75 -3.87
CA ARG A 129 -26.65 12.41 -4.78
C ARG A 129 -26.54 10.93 -5.18
N PRO A 130 -27.61 10.33 -5.66
CA PRO A 130 -27.52 9.03 -6.33
C PRO A 130 -26.44 9.05 -7.42
N GLY A 131 -25.51 8.07 -7.36
CA GLY A 131 -24.31 8.02 -8.20
C GLY A 131 -23.02 8.43 -7.50
N ASP A 132 -23.08 9.11 -6.35
CA ASP A 132 -21.91 9.49 -5.58
C ASP A 132 -21.40 8.32 -4.71
N PHE A 133 -20.13 8.36 -4.33
CA PHE A 133 -19.53 7.37 -3.45
C PHE A 133 -20.18 7.40 -2.07
N ARG A 134 -20.42 6.19 -1.54
CA ARG A 134 -20.78 5.98 -0.15
C ARG A 134 -19.54 5.61 0.64
N PHE A 135 -19.16 6.45 1.58
CA PHE A 135 -18.05 6.18 2.48
C PHE A 135 -18.55 5.42 3.71
N LYS A 136 -17.68 4.57 4.23
CA LYS A 136 -17.96 3.77 5.41
C LYS A 136 -17.73 4.58 6.67
N ASP A 137 -18.72 4.58 7.56
CA ASP A 137 -18.58 4.95 8.97
C ASP A 137 -17.80 3.81 9.66
N VAL A 138 -16.51 4.05 9.93
CA VAL A 138 -15.58 3.03 10.43
C VAL A 138 -15.66 2.92 11.94
N ASN A 139 -15.85 4.04 12.63
CA ASN A 139 -15.92 4.11 14.09
C ASN A 139 -17.34 3.82 14.63
N GLY A 140 -18.38 3.89 13.78
CA GLY A 140 -19.76 3.57 14.10
C GLY A 140 -20.48 4.65 14.91
N ASP A 141 -20.04 5.92 14.81
CA ASP A 141 -20.65 7.03 15.55
C ASP A 141 -21.85 7.68 14.83
N GLY A 142 -22.14 7.26 13.60
CA GLY A 142 -23.24 7.75 12.78
C GLY A 142 -22.88 8.97 11.93
N VAL A 143 -21.61 9.35 11.87
CA VAL A 143 -21.12 10.48 11.09
C VAL A 143 -19.89 10.05 10.30
N VAL A 144 -19.85 10.29 9.01
CA VAL A 144 -18.64 10.06 8.18
C VAL A 144 -17.82 11.34 8.14
N ASP A 145 -16.64 11.29 8.77
CA ASP A 145 -15.74 12.46 8.80
C ASP A 145 -14.24 12.05 8.83
N ALA A 146 -13.39 12.92 9.38
CA ALA A 146 -11.96 12.69 9.41
C ALA A 146 -11.54 11.50 10.30
N ASP A 147 -12.36 11.15 11.27
CA ASP A 147 -12.09 10.10 12.24
C ASP A 147 -12.40 8.69 11.69
N ASP A 148 -13.06 8.62 10.52
CA ASP A 148 -13.30 7.37 9.78
C ASP A 148 -12.16 6.97 8.85
N ARG A 149 -11.07 7.72 8.84
CA ARG A 149 -9.90 7.29 8.10
C ARG A 149 -9.27 6.07 8.76
N THR A 150 -8.84 5.14 7.92
CA THR A 150 -8.16 3.92 8.36
C THR A 150 -6.99 3.60 7.45
N ILE A 151 -6.18 2.62 7.85
CA ILE A 151 -5.13 2.08 6.99
C ILE A 151 -5.80 1.32 5.85
N LEU A 152 -5.45 1.71 4.63
CA LEU A 152 -5.96 1.10 3.40
C LEU A 152 -5.02 0.02 2.85
N GLY A 153 -3.80 -0.05 3.37
CA GLY A 153 -2.79 -0.99 2.98
C GLY A 153 -1.39 -0.39 3.02
N SER A 154 -0.42 -1.12 2.49
CA SER A 154 0.99 -0.76 2.54
C SER A 154 1.67 -0.97 1.19
N TYR A 155 2.71 -0.19 0.93
CA TYR A 155 3.60 -0.41 -0.20
C TYR A 155 4.67 -1.48 0.08
N HIS A 156 4.79 -1.93 1.33
CA HIS A 156 5.67 -3.03 1.70
C HIS A 156 5.05 -4.36 1.26
N PRO A 157 5.79 -5.22 0.56
CA PRO A 157 5.26 -6.52 0.17
C PRO A 157 5.25 -7.51 1.34
N ASP A 158 4.32 -8.44 1.30
CA ASP A 158 4.32 -9.59 2.19
C ASP A 158 5.55 -10.45 1.96
N PHE A 159 5.85 -10.72 0.69
CA PHE A 159 7.06 -11.42 0.27
C PHE A 159 7.39 -11.12 -1.19
N ILE A 160 8.63 -11.39 -1.53
CA ILE A 160 9.14 -11.36 -2.91
C ILE A 160 9.80 -12.70 -3.21
N TYR A 161 9.71 -13.13 -4.45
CA TYR A 161 10.39 -14.33 -4.90
C TYR A 161 10.92 -14.22 -6.33
N GLY A 162 11.91 -15.03 -6.62
CA GLY A 162 12.47 -15.16 -7.96
C GLY A 162 12.86 -16.59 -8.26
N ILE A 163 12.62 -17.02 -9.49
CA ILE A 163 13.00 -18.34 -9.98
C ILE A 163 13.71 -18.16 -11.33
N THR A 164 14.93 -18.63 -11.42
CA THR A 164 15.66 -18.67 -12.69
C THR A 164 15.91 -20.11 -13.07
N ASN A 165 15.42 -20.54 -14.22
CA ASN A 165 15.78 -21.83 -14.81
C ASN A 165 16.75 -21.60 -15.97
N ARG A 166 17.85 -22.33 -15.99
CA ARG A 166 18.84 -22.33 -17.07
C ARG A 166 18.93 -23.71 -17.66
N PHE A 167 18.80 -23.75 -18.98
CA PHE A 167 18.87 -24.97 -19.79
C PHE A 167 19.99 -24.81 -20.82
N ASN A 168 20.85 -25.80 -20.90
CA ASN A 168 21.90 -25.86 -21.92
C ASN A 168 21.80 -27.22 -22.64
N TYR A 169 21.76 -27.15 -23.95
CA TYR A 169 21.78 -28.35 -24.80
C TYR A 169 22.62 -28.08 -26.05
N ARG A 170 23.76 -28.75 -26.16
CA ARG A 170 24.74 -28.52 -27.24
C ARG A 170 25.12 -27.03 -27.34
N ASN A 171 24.70 -26.37 -28.46
CA ASN A 171 25.00 -24.98 -28.76
C ASN A 171 23.84 -24.04 -28.39
N PHE A 172 22.81 -24.51 -27.69
CA PHE A 172 21.66 -23.75 -27.31
C PHE A 172 21.63 -23.51 -25.79
N ASP A 173 21.44 -22.25 -25.43
CA ASP A 173 21.26 -21.79 -24.06
C ASP A 173 19.90 -21.12 -23.95
N LEU A 174 19.11 -21.47 -22.92
CA LEU A 174 17.85 -20.81 -22.59
C LEU A 174 17.86 -20.48 -21.12
N SER A 175 17.57 -19.22 -20.80
CA SER A 175 17.34 -18.78 -19.42
C SER A 175 15.93 -18.21 -19.30
N VAL A 176 15.18 -18.70 -18.34
CA VAL A 176 13.82 -18.22 -18.01
C VAL A 176 13.84 -17.70 -16.57
N PHE A 177 13.55 -16.42 -16.42
CA PHE A 177 13.44 -15.75 -15.12
C PHE A 177 11.98 -15.36 -14.85
N ILE A 178 11.48 -15.73 -13.68
CA ILE A 178 10.16 -15.36 -13.18
C ILE A 178 10.37 -14.70 -11.81
N GLN A 179 9.74 -13.56 -11.58
CA GLN A 179 9.71 -12.93 -10.27
C GLN A 179 8.30 -12.54 -9.89
N GLY A 180 8.01 -12.54 -8.61
CA GLY A 180 6.75 -12.08 -8.04
C GLY A 180 6.98 -11.21 -6.81
N VAL A 181 6.03 -10.32 -6.60
CA VAL A 181 5.91 -9.45 -5.43
C VAL A 181 4.46 -9.54 -4.99
N GLU A 182 4.24 -9.98 -3.77
CA GLU A 182 2.89 -10.25 -3.24
C GLU A 182 2.60 -9.36 -2.04
N GLY A 183 1.31 -9.02 -1.87
CA GLY A 183 0.76 -8.38 -0.67
C GLY A 183 1.02 -6.87 -0.55
N ARG A 184 1.54 -6.21 -1.60
CA ARG A 184 1.69 -4.76 -1.57
C ARG A 184 0.61 -4.05 -2.37
N GLU A 185 0.21 -2.89 -1.91
CA GLU A 185 -0.63 -1.95 -2.66
C GLU A 185 0.23 -0.93 -3.40
N VAL A 186 -0.27 -0.48 -4.55
CA VAL A 186 0.36 0.56 -5.35
C VAL A 186 -0.66 1.62 -5.72
N LEU A 187 -0.41 2.85 -5.31
CA LEU A 187 -1.25 3.98 -5.71
C LEU A 187 -1.08 4.26 -7.21
N ASN A 188 -2.12 3.95 -7.99
CA ASN A 188 -2.12 4.17 -9.43
C ASN A 188 -2.64 5.56 -9.79
N LEU A 189 -1.76 6.55 -9.80
CA LEU A 189 -2.08 7.94 -10.17
C LEU A 189 -2.50 8.09 -11.63
N THR A 190 -2.00 7.25 -12.53
CA THR A 190 -2.41 7.26 -13.95
C THR A 190 -3.88 6.86 -14.06
N ALA A 191 -4.30 5.81 -13.35
CA ALA A 191 -5.70 5.41 -13.33
C ALA A 191 -6.61 6.52 -12.76
N ARG A 192 -6.16 7.27 -11.73
CA ARG A 192 -6.89 8.41 -11.20
C ARG A 192 -7.23 9.43 -12.28
N HIS A 193 -6.27 9.79 -13.13
CA HIS A 193 -6.51 10.76 -14.20
C HIS A 193 -7.35 10.19 -15.35
N LEU A 194 -7.08 8.94 -15.75
CA LEU A 194 -7.74 8.33 -16.91
C LEU A 194 -9.12 7.74 -16.60
N LYS A 195 -9.46 7.56 -15.32
CA LYS A 195 -10.79 7.14 -14.85
C LYS A 195 -11.64 8.30 -14.33
N ASN A 196 -11.09 9.51 -14.26
CA ASN A 196 -11.86 10.70 -13.88
C ASN A 196 -12.44 11.35 -15.15
N GLY A 197 -13.77 11.34 -15.28
CA GLY A 197 -14.49 11.93 -16.42
C GLY A 197 -14.60 13.46 -16.38
N GLU A 198 -14.04 14.13 -15.38
CA GLU A 198 -14.17 15.60 -15.20
C GLU A 198 -13.07 16.41 -15.91
N ALA A 199 -12.04 15.77 -16.44
CA ALA A 199 -10.89 16.45 -17.02
C ALA A 199 -10.87 16.35 -18.56
N ASN A 200 -10.18 17.28 -19.23
CA ASN A 200 -10.00 17.30 -20.67
C ASN A 200 -8.92 16.32 -21.16
N PHE A 201 -8.88 15.12 -20.60
CA PHE A 201 -7.96 14.06 -20.97
C PHE A 201 -8.68 12.92 -21.67
N ASN A 202 -7.93 12.17 -22.47
CA ASN A 202 -8.41 10.87 -22.96
C ASN A 202 -8.66 9.96 -21.75
N SER A 203 -9.80 9.32 -21.73
CA SER A 203 -10.22 8.46 -20.62
C SER A 203 -10.26 7.00 -21.04
N TYR A 204 -10.17 6.10 -20.07
CA TYR A 204 -10.37 4.68 -20.33
C TYR A 204 -11.83 4.37 -20.69
N ALA A 205 -12.02 3.35 -21.51
CA ALA A 205 -13.34 2.87 -21.90
C ALA A 205 -14.22 2.46 -20.70
N VAL A 206 -13.62 2.15 -19.55
CA VAL A 206 -14.33 1.83 -18.30
C VAL A 206 -15.27 2.95 -17.84
N LEU A 207 -15.08 4.19 -18.30
CA LEU A 207 -16.04 5.28 -18.02
C LEU A 207 -17.39 5.11 -18.71
N ASN A 208 -17.48 4.23 -19.71
CA ASN A 208 -18.77 3.88 -20.31
C ASN A 208 -19.63 3.06 -19.34
N ASP A 209 -19.00 2.37 -18.39
CA ASP A 209 -19.66 1.55 -17.35
C ASP A 209 -19.91 2.35 -16.06
N ARG A 210 -19.82 3.70 -16.14
CA ARG A 210 -20.13 4.55 -14.98
C ARG A 210 -21.61 4.44 -14.61
N TRP A 211 -21.92 4.65 -13.37
CA TRP A 211 -23.29 4.76 -12.90
C TRP A 211 -24.05 5.85 -13.68
N ILE A 212 -25.26 5.58 -14.14
CA ILE A 212 -26.14 6.52 -14.86
C ILE A 212 -27.50 6.62 -14.15
N SER A 213 -28.02 5.52 -13.65
CA SER A 213 -29.32 5.47 -12.98
C SER A 213 -29.43 4.23 -12.08
N PRO A 214 -30.39 4.22 -11.12
CA PRO A 214 -30.63 3.07 -10.23
C PRO A 214 -30.93 1.76 -10.94
N ASP A 215 -31.42 1.84 -12.15
CA ASP A 215 -31.91 0.67 -12.93
C ASP A 215 -30.84 0.11 -13.90
N GLN A 216 -29.61 0.51 -13.75
CA GLN A 216 -28.50 0.10 -14.64
C GLN A 216 -27.53 -0.87 -13.97
#